data_74e4be55e7fcd29a5ddd2d0c8030c890
#
_entry.id   74e4be55e7fcd29a5ddd2d0c8030c890
#
_cell.length_a   1.000
_cell.length_b   1.000
_cell.length_c   1.000
_cell.angle_alpha   90.00
_cell.angle_beta   90.00
_cell.angle_gamma   90.00
#
_symmetry.space_group_name_H-M   'P 1'
#
loop_
_entity.id
_entity.type
_entity.pdbx_description
1 polymer ?
#
loop_
_entity_poly.entity_id
_entity_poly.type
_entity_poly.pdbx_seq_one_letter_code
_entity_poly.pdbx_strand_id
1 'polypeptide(L)'
;MLEKNCLLLSGDESYEKSAQKIKSLTGIAVSHSTQQRLVHRYAFEELPSNPEVEVEEMSLDGGKVRLRTAKGKALIWRDYKAVSFHQLGVAAFFQDNSALLDLVNSQVLAKPLICLGDGHDGIWNLFREIGEKQERIEILDWYHLIENLYKVGGSFQRIEEVKCFLEEGGSGGGYLLL
;
A
#
# COMPACT_ATOMS: atom_id res chain seq x y z
N MET A 1 -11.65 -22.37 9.99
CA MET A 1 -12.37 -21.09 10.22
C MET A 1 -11.66 -20.19 11.25
N LEU A 2 -11.36 -20.64 12.47
CA LEU A 2 -10.73 -19.82 13.54
C LEU A 2 -9.36 -19.27 13.13
N GLU A 3 -8.49 -20.09 12.55
CA GLU A 3 -7.15 -19.68 12.07
C GLU A 3 -7.24 -18.55 11.03
N LYS A 4 -8.13 -18.68 10.05
CA LYS A 4 -8.37 -17.62 9.05
C LYS A 4 -8.78 -16.30 9.71
N ASN A 5 -9.69 -16.35 10.69
CA ASN A 5 -10.11 -15.15 11.41
C ASN A 5 -8.96 -14.53 12.22
N CYS A 6 -8.09 -15.36 12.82
CA CYS A 6 -6.89 -14.88 13.50
C CYS A 6 -5.94 -14.16 12.54
N LEU A 7 -5.71 -14.71 11.36
CA LEU A 7 -4.85 -14.10 10.33
C LEU A 7 -5.42 -12.77 9.83
N LEU A 8 -6.71 -12.74 9.47
CA LEU A 8 -7.38 -11.52 9.01
C LEU A 8 -7.31 -10.39 10.04
N LEU A 9 -7.72 -10.66 11.28
CA LEU A 9 -7.70 -9.65 12.33
C LEU A 9 -6.28 -9.22 12.74
N SER A 10 -5.29 -10.10 12.58
CA SER A 10 -3.88 -9.76 12.85
C SER A 10 -3.26 -8.90 11.74
N GLY A 11 -3.86 -8.86 10.54
CA GLY A 11 -3.48 -7.95 9.48
C GLY A 11 -3.93 -6.51 9.74
N ASP A 12 -5.12 -6.36 10.32
CA ASP A 12 -5.72 -5.04 10.55
C ASP A 12 -5.31 -4.42 11.88
N GLU A 13 -4.98 -5.23 12.90
CA GLU A 13 -4.78 -4.75 14.27
C GLU A 13 -3.60 -5.40 14.98
N SER A 14 -3.24 -4.84 16.13
CA SER A 14 -2.25 -5.48 17.01
C SER A 14 -2.73 -6.87 17.46
N TYR A 15 -1.81 -7.81 17.67
CA TYR A 15 -2.13 -9.15 18.13
C TYR A 15 -2.94 -9.18 19.43
N GLU A 16 -2.78 -8.18 20.31
CA GLU A 16 -3.55 -8.07 21.55
C GLU A 16 -5.00 -7.72 21.27
N LYS A 17 -5.24 -6.71 20.43
CA LYS A 17 -6.61 -6.30 20.02
C LYS A 17 -7.29 -7.41 19.22
N SER A 18 -6.56 -8.04 18.31
CA SER A 18 -7.05 -9.17 17.54
C SER A 18 -7.47 -10.33 18.48
N ALA A 19 -6.68 -10.65 19.52
CA ALA A 19 -7.04 -11.66 20.53
C ALA A 19 -8.34 -11.33 21.27
N GLN A 20 -8.54 -10.06 21.63
CA GLN A 20 -9.76 -9.60 22.29
C GLN A 20 -10.98 -9.73 21.37
N LYS A 21 -10.84 -9.33 20.09
CA LYS A 21 -11.91 -9.46 19.08
C LYS A 21 -12.26 -10.92 18.78
N ILE A 22 -11.28 -11.79 18.61
CA ILE A 22 -11.53 -13.23 18.44
C ILE A 22 -12.34 -13.79 19.59
N LYS A 23 -11.95 -13.49 20.84
CA LYS A 23 -12.70 -13.92 22.01
C LYS A 23 -14.13 -13.39 22.02
N SER A 24 -14.31 -12.12 21.68
CA SER A 24 -15.66 -11.50 21.62
C SER A 24 -16.54 -12.12 20.54
N LEU A 25 -15.98 -12.39 19.36
CA LEU A 25 -16.76 -12.88 18.20
C LEU A 25 -17.04 -14.39 18.28
N THR A 26 -16.13 -15.18 18.86
CA THR A 26 -16.20 -16.65 18.80
C THR A 26 -16.35 -17.31 20.17
N GLY A 27 -16.17 -16.58 21.26
CA GLY A 27 -16.07 -17.13 22.60
C GLY A 27 -14.74 -17.85 22.88
N ILE A 28 -13.87 -18.02 21.89
CA ILE A 28 -12.64 -18.78 21.99
C ILE A 28 -11.47 -17.83 22.34
N ALA A 29 -10.77 -18.13 23.42
CA ALA A 29 -9.58 -17.38 23.81
C ALA A 29 -8.36 -17.88 23.03
N VAL A 30 -7.81 -17.02 22.16
CA VAL A 30 -6.52 -17.25 21.47
C VAL A 30 -5.53 -16.22 21.96
N SER A 31 -4.38 -16.66 22.49
CA SER A 31 -3.38 -15.72 23.00
C SER A 31 -2.72 -14.92 21.86
N HIS A 32 -2.28 -13.69 22.16
CA HIS A 32 -1.54 -12.86 21.20
C HIS A 32 -0.27 -13.55 20.66
N SER A 33 0.40 -14.34 21.50
CA SER A 33 1.59 -15.12 21.10
C SER A 33 1.23 -16.28 20.16
N THR A 34 0.04 -16.85 20.28
CA THR A 34 -0.46 -17.87 19.35
C THR A 34 -0.77 -17.22 17.99
N GLN A 35 -1.41 -16.06 17.98
CA GLN A 35 -1.68 -15.33 16.73
C GLN A 35 -0.39 -14.92 16.02
N GLN A 36 0.61 -14.40 16.76
CA GLN A 36 1.92 -14.11 16.21
C GLN A 36 2.53 -15.35 15.54
N ARG A 37 2.48 -16.51 16.20
CA ARG A 37 3.01 -17.78 15.64
C ARG A 37 2.24 -18.22 14.39
N LEU A 38 0.93 -18.01 14.35
CA LEU A 38 0.12 -18.28 13.16
C LEU A 38 0.57 -17.44 11.97
N VAL A 39 0.72 -16.12 12.16
CA VAL A 39 1.20 -15.23 11.11
C VAL A 39 2.60 -15.62 10.64
N HIS A 40 3.53 -15.90 11.56
CA HIS A 40 4.91 -16.26 11.20
C HIS A 40 5.05 -17.60 10.46
N ARG A 41 4.13 -18.53 10.64
CA ARG A 41 4.16 -19.80 9.91
C ARG A 41 3.32 -19.81 8.64
N TYR A 42 2.48 -18.79 8.43
CA TYR A 42 1.65 -18.71 7.24
C TYR A 42 2.53 -18.41 6.03
N ALA A 43 2.49 -19.31 5.05
CA ALA A 43 3.11 -19.08 3.76
C ALA A 43 2.12 -18.27 2.90
N PHE A 44 2.49 -17.05 2.57
CA PHE A 44 1.76 -16.26 1.57
C PHE A 44 2.10 -16.80 0.19
N GLU A 45 1.11 -16.81 -0.69
CA GLU A 45 1.35 -17.14 -2.10
C GLU A 45 2.23 -16.05 -2.70
N GLU A 46 3.34 -16.46 -3.30
CA GLU A 46 4.22 -15.56 -4.03
C GLU A 46 3.56 -15.19 -5.36
N LEU A 47 3.70 -13.94 -5.75
CA LEU A 47 3.26 -13.50 -7.07
C LEU A 47 4.10 -14.23 -8.14
N PRO A 48 3.45 -14.75 -9.19
CA PRO A 48 4.17 -15.42 -10.26
C PRO A 48 5.11 -14.43 -10.96
N SER A 49 6.36 -14.83 -11.14
CA SER A 49 7.37 -14.05 -11.86
C SER A 49 7.21 -14.19 -13.37
N ASN A 50 6.25 -13.90 -14.02
CA ASN A 50 5.87 -13.96 -15.43
C ASN A 50 4.47 -14.53 -15.57
N PRO A 51 3.43 -13.79 -15.15
CA PRO A 51 2.05 -14.23 -15.32
C PRO A 51 1.68 -14.27 -16.81
N GLU A 52 0.77 -15.18 -17.15
CA GLU A 52 0.14 -15.19 -18.47
C GLU A 52 -0.81 -14.00 -18.67
N VAL A 53 -1.11 -13.26 -17.59
CA VAL A 53 -2.05 -12.14 -17.58
C VAL A 53 -1.29 -10.83 -17.63
N GLU A 54 -1.67 -9.96 -18.56
CA GLU A 54 -1.13 -8.62 -18.68
C GLU A 54 -1.60 -7.75 -17.50
N VAL A 55 -0.67 -7.01 -16.91
CA VAL A 55 -0.94 -6.06 -15.83
C VAL A 55 -1.35 -4.71 -16.45
N GLU A 56 -2.63 -4.39 -16.40
CA GLU A 56 -3.16 -3.14 -16.92
C GLU A 56 -3.00 -1.98 -15.92
N GLU A 57 -3.08 -2.30 -14.61
CA GLU A 57 -3.00 -1.31 -13.54
C GLU A 57 -2.27 -1.86 -12.32
N MET A 58 -1.52 -0.97 -11.69
CA MET A 58 -0.81 -1.26 -10.45
C MET A 58 -0.85 -0.07 -9.49
N SER A 59 -0.73 -0.34 -8.21
CA SER A 59 -0.51 0.68 -7.21
C SER A 59 0.78 0.43 -6.44
N LEU A 60 1.50 1.52 -6.12
CA LEU A 60 2.62 1.52 -5.20
C LEU A 60 2.27 2.33 -3.96
N ASP A 61 2.55 1.75 -2.81
CA ASP A 61 2.40 2.41 -1.52
C ASP A 61 3.66 2.18 -0.68
N GLY A 62 3.84 2.99 0.33
CA GLY A 62 4.99 2.87 1.21
C GLY A 62 4.68 3.31 2.61
N GLY A 63 5.39 2.72 3.56
CA GLY A 63 5.23 3.05 4.96
C GLY A 63 6.48 2.79 5.75
N LYS A 64 6.35 3.02 7.06
CA LYS A 64 7.43 2.78 8.02
C LYS A 64 7.00 1.77 9.05
N VAL A 65 7.85 0.78 9.28
CA VAL A 65 7.70 -0.17 10.39
C VAL A 65 8.69 0.14 11.50
N ARG A 66 8.21 0.06 12.73
CA ARG A 66 9.06 0.20 13.90
C ARG A 66 9.74 -1.13 14.22
N LEU A 67 11.05 -1.12 14.23
CA LEU A 67 11.82 -2.29 14.62
C LEU A 67 11.79 -2.50 16.12
N ARG A 68 11.87 -3.75 16.56
CA ARG A 68 12.09 -4.09 17.96
C ARG A 68 13.50 -3.67 18.36
N THR A 69 13.59 -2.78 19.34
CA THR A 69 14.85 -2.36 19.95
C THR A 69 14.90 -2.85 21.40
N ALA A 70 16.10 -3.03 21.94
CA ALA A 70 16.27 -3.37 23.34
C ALA A 70 15.69 -2.26 24.24
N LYS A 71 15.24 -2.62 25.44
CA LYS A 71 14.68 -1.68 26.42
C LYS A 71 15.68 -0.54 26.70
N GLY A 72 15.22 0.70 26.58
CA GLY A 72 16.04 1.91 26.77
C GLY A 72 16.87 2.35 25.56
N LYS A 73 16.76 1.67 24.43
CA LYS A 73 17.35 2.12 23.15
C LYS A 73 16.36 2.96 22.35
N ALA A 74 16.91 3.85 21.52
CA ALA A 74 16.10 4.67 20.61
C ALA A 74 15.25 3.79 19.68
N LEU A 75 14.07 4.29 19.34
CA LEU A 75 13.18 3.65 18.37
C LEU A 75 13.79 3.76 16.98
N ILE A 76 13.80 2.65 16.26
CA ILE A 76 14.29 2.59 14.89
C ILE A 76 13.11 2.32 13.97
N TRP A 77 12.93 3.19 12.99
CA TRP A 77 11.94 3.04 11.92
C TRP A 77 12.65 2.69 10.62
N ARG A 78 12.04 1.85 9.82
CA ARG A 78 12.53 1.46 8.50
C ARG A 78 11.39 1.47 7.51
N ASP A 79 11.72 1.86 6.28
CA ASP A 79 10.76 1.93 5.20
C ASP A 79 10.48 0.53 4.63
N TYR A 80 9.26 0.34 4.19
CA TYR A 80 8.86 -0.73 3.29
C TYR A 80 8.12 -0.14 2.11
N LYS A 81 8.07 -0.87 1.02
CA LYS A 81 7.25 -0.57 -0.15
C LYS A 81 6.39 -1.77 -0.47
N ALA A 82 5.19 -1.51 -0.94
CA ALA A 82 4.27 -2.53 -1.39
C ALA A 82 3.82 -2.23 -2.81
N VAL A 83 3.64 -3.27 -3.59
CA VAL A 83 3.02 -3.22 -4.91
C VAL A 83 1.76 -4.06 -4.89
N SER A 84 0.69 -3.54 -5.47
CA SER A 84 -0.53 -4.27 -5.78
C SER A 84 -0.75 -4.29 -7.27
N PHE A 85 -0.87 -5.48 -7.83
CA PHE A 85 -1.34 -5.70 -9.20
C PHE A 85 -2.80 -6.12 -9.09
N HIS A 86 -3.70 -5.21 -9.17
CA HIS A 86 -5.14 -5.32 -8.89
C HIS A 86 -5.76 -6.74 -8.93
N GLN A 87 -5.54 -7.47 -10.00
CA GLN A 87 -6.14 -8.80 -10.20
C GLN A 87 -5.22 -9.97 -9.85
N LEU A 88 -3.90 -9.72 -9.73
CA LEU A 88 -2.91 -10.78 -9.56
C LEU A 88 -2.46 -10.96 -8.11
N GLY A 89 -2.51 -9.90 -7.30
CA GLY A 89 -2.14 -9.95 -5.90
C GLY A 89 -1.23 -8.81 -5.46
N VAL A 90 -0.62 -8.97 -4.29
CA VAL A 90 0.21 -7.96 -3.64
C VAL A 90 1.54 -8.53 -3.18
N ALA A 91 2.59 -7.69 -3.19
CA ALA A 91 3.88 -8.01 -2.58
C ALA A 91 4.41 -6.83 -1.79
N ALA A 92 5.18 -7.09 -0.74
CA ALA A 92 5.81 -6.06 0.08
C ALA A 92 7.30 -6.34 0.25
N PHE A 93 8.09 -5.28 0.18
CA PHE A 93 9.55 -5.32 0.21
C PHE A 93 10.07 -4.44 1.34
N PHE A 94 10.87 -5.03 2.22
CA PHE A 94 11.46 -4.33 3.34
C PHE A 94 12.85 -3.83 2.96
N GLN A 95 12.99 -2.51 2.80
CA GLN A 95 14.24 -1.84 2.40
C GLN A 95 14.88 -2.40 1.11
N ASP A 96 14.10 -2.98 0.22
CA ASP A 96 14.58 -3.62 -1.01
C ASP A 96 13.77 -3.15 -2.23
N ASN A 97 14.08 -1.95 -2.69
CA ASN A 97 13.47 -1.39 -3.89
C ASN A 97 13.90 -2.16 -5.15
N SER A 98 15.11 -2.74 -5.15
CA SER A 98 15.60 -3.50 -6.31
C SER A 98 14.74 -4.72 -6.56
N ALA A 99 14.49 -5.53 -5.51
CA ALA A 99 13.63 -6.71 -5.63
C ALA A 99 12.19 -6.35 -6.02
N LEU A 100 11.68 -5.18 -5.56
CA LEU A 100 10.38 -4.68 -6.01
C LEU A 100 10.38 -4.39 -7.51
N LEU A 101 11.38 -3.65 -8.00
CA LEU A 101 11.50 -3.31 -9.41
C LEU A 101 11.70 -4.56 -10.28
N ASP A 102 12.52 -5.50 -9.82
CA ASP A 102 12.74 -6.78 -10.51
C ASP A 102 11.41 -7.55 -10.64
N LEU A 103 10.62 -7.61 -9.57
CA LEU A 103 9.29 -8.25 -9.62
C LEU A 103 8.38 -7.54 -10.62
N VAL A 104 8.27 -6.20 -10.55
CA VAL A 104 7.37 -5.43 -11.43
C VAL A 104 7.79 -5.57 -12.89
N ASN A 105 9.08 -5.39 -13.18
CA ASN A 105 9.61 -5.47 -14.55
C ASN A 105 9.63 -6.91 -15.11
N SER A 106 9.46 -7.93 -14.26
CA SER A 106 9.28 -9.31 -14.71
C SER A 106 7.85 -9.62 -15.17
N GLN A 107 6.88 -8.73 -14.91
CA GLN A 107 5.50 -8.90 -15.33
C GLN A 107 5.30 -8.48 -16.80
N VAL A 108 4.25 -8.98 -17.42
CA VAL A 108 3.78 -8.48 -18.72
C VAL A 108 2.96 -7.21 -18.46
N LEU A 109 3.54 -6.04 -18.71
CA LEU A 109 2.93 -4.75 -18.45
C LEU A 109 2.19 -4.23 -19.68
N ALA A 110 0.97 -3.75 -19.48
CA ALA A 110 0.17 -3.10 -20.52
C ALA A 110 0.78 -1.77 -20.99
N LYS A 111 0.38 -1.33 -22.14
CA LYS A 111 0.79 -0.05 -22.73
C LYS A 111 -0.46 0.71 -23.23
N PRO A 112 -0.93 1.73 -22.51
CA PRO A 112 -0.33 2.31 -21.29
C PRO A 112 -0.61 1.51 -20.00
N LEU A 113 0.36 1.48 -19.10
CA LEU A 113 0.20 0.96 -17.73
C LEU A 113 -0.36 2.06 -16.82
N ILE A 114 -1.43 1.79 -16.09
CA ILE A 114 -1.97 2.69 -15.08
C ILE A 114 -1.21 2.51 -13.77
N CYS A 115 -0.61 3.59 -13.27
CA CYS A 115 0.22 3.59 -12.05
C CYS A 115 -0.39 4.54 -11.00
N LEU A 116 -0.92 3.98 -9.91
CA LEU A 116 -1.48 4.73 -8.79
C LEU A 116 -0.45 4.86 -7.67
N GLY A 117 -0.20 6.07 -7.19
CA GLY A 117 0.74 6.35 -6.10
C GLY A 117 0.26 7.40 -5.11
N ASP A 118 0.87 7.40 -3.91
CA ASP A 118 0.51 8.26 -2.76
C ASP A 118 1.05 9.71 -2.85
N GLY A 119 1.79 10.04 -3.89
CA GLY A 119 2.41 11.36 -4.05
C GLY A 119 3.77 11.53 -3.37
N HIS A 120 4.27 10.52 -2.66
CA HIS A 120 5.59 10.58 -2.04
C HIS A 120 6.69 10.43 -3.09
N ASP A 121 7.73 11.27 -3.03
CA ASP A 121 8.86 11.27 -3.99
C ASP A 121 9.47 9.87 -4.19
N GLY A 122 9.56 9.08 -3.11
CA GLY A 122 10.10 7.72 -3.16
C GLY A 122 9.24 6.75 -3.99
N ILE A 123 7.94 7.01 -4.16
CA ILE A 123 7.04 6.25 -5.04
C ILE A 123 7.21 6.71 -6.49
N TRP A 124 7.20 8.02 -6.74
CA TRP A 124 7.42 8.56 -8.07
C TRP A 124 8.79 8.19 -8.65
N ASN A 125 9.83 8.12 -7.82
CA ASN A 125 11.14 7.65 -8.25
C ASN A 125 11.11 6.19 -8.70
N LEU A 126 10.33 5.32 -8.02
CA LEU A 126 10.17 3.92 -8.44
C LEU A 126 9.43 3.83 -9.77
N PHE A 127 8.35 4.61 -9.97
CA PHE A 127 7.64 4.60 -11.26
C PHE A 127 8.55 4.97 -12.43
N ARG A 128 9.54 5.86 -12.23
CA ARG A 128 10.49 6.22 -13.29
C ARG A 128 11.37 5.06 -13.77
N GLU A 129 11.50 4.02 -12.96
CA GLU A 129 12.30 2.82 -13.26
C GLU A 129 11.43 1.65 -13.78
N ILE A 130 10.12 1.88 -13.97
CA ILE A 130 9.15 0.88 -14.45
C ILE A 130 8.73 1.24 -15.88
N GLY A 131 9.14 0.46 -16.88
CA GLY A 131 8.81 0.70 -18.30
C GLY A 131 9.23 2.09 -18.79
N GLU A 132 8.69 2.51 -19.94
CA GLU A 132 8.96 3.84 -20.52
C GLU A 132 7.93 4.86 -20.03
N LYS A 133 8.35 6.13 -19.85
CA LYS A 133 7.45 7.19 -19.35
C LYS A 133 6.19 7.37 -20.23
N GLN A 134 6.34 7.24 -21.54
CA GLN A 134 5.26 7.39 -22.51
C GLN A 134 4.24 6.25 -22.46
N GLU A 135 4.62 5.14 -21.84
CA GLU A 135 3.81 3.94 -21.72
C GLU A 135 3.13 3.83 -20.35
N ARG A 136 3.19 4.90 -19.53
CA ARG A 136 2.55 4.97 -18.21
C ARG A 136 1.59 6.12 -18.10
N ILE A 137 0.51 5.91 -17.36
CA ILE A 137 -0.41 6.94 -16.87
C ILE A 137 -0.27 6.96 -15.36
N GLU A 138 0.40 8.00 -14.84
CA GLU A 138 0.65 8.16 -13.41
C GLU A 138 -0.53 8.90 -12.77
N ILE A 139 -1.17 8.30 -11.77
CA ILE A 139 -2.34 8.83 -11.09
C ILE A 139 -2.01 9.01 -9.61
N LEU A 140 -2.28 10.20 -9.09
CA LEU A 140 -2.17 10.48 -7.67
C LEU A 140 -3.39 9.93 -6.92
N ASP A 141 -3.15 9.18 -5.84
CA ASP A 141 -4.21 8.68 -4.98
C ASP A 141 -5.04 9.82 -4.39
N TRP A 142 -6.36 9.74 -4.59
CA TRP A 142 -7.31 10.77 -4.19
C TRP A 142 -7.30 11.02 -2.68
N TYR A 143 -7.23 9.98 -1.87
CA TYR A 143 -7.25 10.12 -0.41
C TYR A 143 -6.00 10.83 0.09
N HIS A 144 -4.83 10.49 -0.45
CA HIS A 144 -3.57 11.15 -0.13
C HIS A 144 -3.55 12.61 -0.61
N LEU A 145 -4.12 12.88 -1.79
CA LEU A 145 -4.27 14.25 -2.30
C LEU A 145 -5.12 15.09 -1.33
N ILE A 146 -6.27 14.60 -0.94
CA ILE A 146 -7.19 15.29 -0.02
C ILE A 146 -6.55 15.44 1.37
N GLU A 147 -5.90 14.39 1.90
CA GLU A 147 -5.19 14.48 3.17
C GLU A 147 -4.10 15.56 3.15
N ASN A 148 -3.33 15.64 2.07
CA ASN A 148 -2.30 16.66 1.91
C ASN A 148 -2.90 18.06 1.75
N LEU A 149 -4.03 18.19 1.06
CA LEU A 149 -4.75 19.45 0.96
C LEU A 149 -5.15 20.00 2.34
N TYR A 150 -5.67 19.14 3.23
CA TYR A 150 -5.98 19.54 4.61
C TYR A 150 -4.72 19.88 5.43
N LYS A 151 -3.58 19.23 5.18
CA LYS A 151 -2.31 19.51 5.87
C LYS A 151 -1.72 20.88 5.50
N VAL A 152 -1.97 21.39 4.31
CA VAL A 152 -1.52 22.73 3.88
C VAL A 152 -2.10 23.82 4.78
N GLY A 153 -3.27 23.57 5.36
CA GLY A 153 -3.98 24.51 6.21
C GLY A 153 -4.67 25.62 5.40
N GLY A 154 -5.39 26.46 6.08
CA GLY A 154 -6.18 27.55 5.49
C GLY A 154 -7.60 27.54 6.02
N SER A 155 -8.49 28.36 5.43
CA SER A 155 -9.89 28.31 5.82
C SER A 155 -10.54 27.02 5.26
N PHE A 156 -11.37 26.39 6.08
CA PHE A 156 -12.12 25.21 5.69
C PHE A 156 -12.89 25.42 4.38
N GLN A 157 -13.48 26.61 4.20
CA GLN A 157 -14.21 26.95 2.98
C GLN A 157 -13.33 26.87 1.72
N ARG A 158 -12.09 27.38 1.77
CA ARG A 158 -11.17 27.31 0.62
C ARG A 158 -10.75 25.87 0.31
N ILE A 159 -10.57 25.06 1.34
CA ILE A 159 -10.23 23.63 1.15
C ILE A 159 -11.38 22.90 0.46
N GLU A 160 -12.62 23.12 0.89
CA GLU A 160 -13.80 22.54 0.24
C GLU A 160 -14.01 23.05 -1.20
N GLU A 161 -13.76 24.33 -1.47
CA GLU A 161 -13.80 24.87 -2.85
C GLU A 161 -12.79 24.17 -3.76
N VAL A 162 -11.54 23.99 -3.28
CA VAL A 162 -10.51 23.27 -4.05
C VAL A 162 -10.90 21.80 -4.24
N LYS A 163 -11.42 21.15 -3.20
CA LYS A 163 -11.88 19.77 -3.27
C LYS A 163 -12.99 19.60 -4.31
N CYS A 164 -14.03 20.44 -4.28
CA CYS A 164 -15.11 20.45 -5.27
C CYS A 164 -14.56 20.66 -6.71
N PHE A 165 -13.64 21.61 -6.87
CA PHE A 165 -12.99 21.85 -8.16
C PHE A 165 -12.25 20.62 -8.71
N LEU A 166 -11.55 19.89 -7.82
CA LEU A 166 -10.85 18.66 -8.18
C LEU A 166 -11.83 17.53 -8.51
N GLU A 167 -12.94 17.39 -7.74
CA GLU A 167 -13.98 16.38 -7.96
C GLU A 167 -14.73 16.60 -9.28
N GLU A 168 -15.00 17.85 -9.65
CA GLU A 168 -15.68 18.22 -10.91
C GLU A 168 -14.78 18.14 -12.15
N GLY A 169 -13.52 17.71 -11.97
CA GLY A 169 -12.57 17.56 -13.06
C GLY A 169 -12.17 18.88 -13.70
N GLY A 170 -12.22 19.99 -12.93
CA GLY A 170 -11.98 21.35 -13.40
C GLY A 170 -12.48 21.54 -14.82
N SER A 171 -13.61 22.15 -15.04
CA SER A 171 -14.32 22.29 -16.34
C SER A 171 -13.49 22.98 -17.45
N GLY A 172 -12.34 22.39 -17.76
CA GLY A 172 -11.35 22.83 -18.72
C GLY A 172 -10.33 21.71 -18.91
N GLY A 173 -10.71 20.69 -19.69
CA GLY A 173 -9.95 19.59 -20.27
C GLY A 173 -8.45 19.51 -19.94
N GLY A 174 -8.12 18.99 -18.78
CA GLY A 174 -6.77 18.72 -18.41
C GLY A 174 -6.76 17.74 -17.24
N TYR A 175 -6.46 16.50 -17.53
CA TYR A 175 -5.93 15.60 -16.51
C TYR A 175 -4.75 16.32 -15.86
N LEU A 176 -4.70 16.38 -14.53
CA LEU A 176 -3.50 16.83 -13.84
C LEU A 176 -2.43 15.74 -14.04
N LEU A 177 -1.82 15.77 -15.22
CA LEU A 177 -0.59 15.03 -15.51
C LEU A 177 0.51 15.81 -14.80
N LEU A 178 1.00 15.28 -13.68
CA LEU A 178 2.20 15.75 -13.00
C LEU A 178 3.47 15.40 -13.78
#